data_88d186aa4f5b337ab86826ce25132714
#
_entry.id   88d186aa4f5b337ab86826ce25132714
#
_cell.length_a   1.000
_cell.length_b   1.000
_cell.length_c   1.000
_cell.angle_alpha   90.00
_cell.angle_beta   90.00
_cell.angle_gamma   90.00
#
_symmetry.space_group_name_H-M   'P 1'
#
loop_
_entity.id
_entity.type
_entity.pdbx_description
1 polymer ?
#
loop_
_entity_poly.entity_id
_entity_poly.type
_entity_poly.pdbx_seq_one_letter_code
_entity_poly.pdbx_strand_id
1 'polypeptide(L)'
;MMMKKLLAVTMALMMAAGALAQDEQDNRSSNQGSKPGMWLGGSVTFGSMSSLDFTFGPNFGLLITDNMGVGASLLFSSGNSAYAWGFEPYFRYYLPVADQFSFYGDAFFGIGGGDNNTNFDGGDYNTLDFGIRAGLQYWFVPRWSVAASTNILNYSSTNNEGEFGAGVNFSSINFALFFHF
;
A
#
# COMPACT_ATOMS: atom_id res chain seq x y z
N MET A 1 -17.81 6.69 15.97
CA MET A 1 -18.76 7.11 14.92
C MET A 1 -18.06 7.63 13.64
N MET A 2 -16.88 8.23 13.73
CA MET A 2 -16.08 8.73 12.58
C MET A 2 -15.57 7.61 11.65
N MET A 3 -15.09 6.50 12.19
CA MET A 3 -14.51 5.38 11.44
C MET A 3 -15.49 4.72 10.43
N LYS A 4 -16.78 4.57 10.81
CA LYS A 4 -17.81 4.04 9.89
C LYS A 4 -18.06 4.98 8.70
N LYS A 5 -17.96 6.29 8.90
CA LYS A 5 -18.10 7.29 7.82
C LYS A 5 -16.90 7.29 6.89
N LEU A 6 -15.68 7.10 7.44
CA LEU A 6 -14.45 7.02 6.65
C LEU A 6 -14.44 5.77 5.77
N LEU A 7 -14.82 4.62 6.31
CA LEU A 7 -14.93 3.37 5.57
C LEU A 7 -15.95 3.48 4.42
N ALA A 8 -17.09 4.13 4.65
CA ALA A 8 -18.11 4.34 3.62
C ALA A 8 -17.62 5.27 2.50
N VAL A 9 -16.86 6.32 2.83
CA VAL A 9 -16.26 7.24 1.85
C VAL A 9 -15.21 6.52 1.00
N THR A 10 -14.36 5.70 1.62
CA THR A 10 -13.33 4.93 0.91
C THR A 10 -13.95 3.90 -0.04
N MET A 11 -14.99 3.19 0.41
CA MET A 11 -15.76 2.27 -0.44
C MET A 11 -16.47 2.99 -1.60
N ALA A 12 -17.05 4.16 -1.35
CA ALA A 12 -17.70 4.96 -2.38
C ALA A 12 -16.69 5.49 -3.42
N LEU A 13 -15.49 5.88 -3.00
CA LEU A 13 -14.41 6.29 -3.91
C LEU A 13 -13.94 5.12 -4.79
N MET A 14 -13.81 3.92 -4.22
CA MET A 14 -13.44 2.71 -4.97
C MET A 14 -14.50 2.31 -6.00
N MET A 15 -15.78 2.44 -5.66
CA MET A 15 -16.89 2.16 -6.59
C MET A 15 -17.00 3.21 -7.69
N ALA A 16 -16.78 4.49 -7.38
CA ALA A 16 -16.79 5.57 -8.37
C ALA A 16 -15.63 5.45 -9.37
N ALA A 17 -14.42 5.10 -8.91
CA ALA A 17 -13.29 4.84 -9.79
C ALA A 17 -13.52 3.62 -10.70
N GLY A 18 -14.20 2.58 -10.22
CA GLY A 18 -14.60 1.43 -11.03
C GLY A 18 -15.62 1.77 -12.10
N ALA A 19 -16.54 2.69 -11.85
CA ALA A 19 -17.55 3.12 -12.81
C ALA A 19 -16.96 3.98 -13.94
N LEU A 20 -15.99 4.85 -13.63
CA LEU A 20 -15.28 5.66 -14.64
C LEU A 20 -14.38 4.83 -15.55
N ALA A 21 -13.92 3.68 -15.11
CA ALA A 21 -13.08 2.77 -15.89
C ALA A 21 -13.87 1.96 -16.93
N GLN A 22 -15.18 1.93 -16.88
CA GLN A 22 -16.01 1.15 -17.83
C GLN A 22 -16.25 1.87 -19.16
N ASP A 23 -16.15 3.19 -19.20
CA ASP A 23 -16.49 3.99 -20.41
C ASP A 23 -15.36 4.06 -21.46
N GLU A 24 -14.12 3.66 -21.13
CA GLU A 24 -12.99 3.72 -22.07
C GLU A 24 -12.71 2.40 -22.84
N GLN A 25 -13.57 1.40 -22.73
CA GLN A 25 -13.26 0.04 -23.21
C GLN A 25 -13.41 -0.16 -24.73
N ASP A 26 -14.01 0.75 -25.49
CA ASP A 26 -14.37 0.49 -26.89
C ASP A 26 -13.32 0.88 -27.95
N ASN A 27 -12.15 1.39 -27.60
CA ASN A 27 -11.23 1.92 -28.61
C ASN A 27 -9.76 1.46 -28.55
N ARG A 28 -9.40 0.39 -27.82
CA ARG A 28 -8.04 -0.15 -27.85
C ARG A 28 -7.99 -1.59 -28.34
N SER A 29 -8.22 -1.74 -29.64
CA SER A 29 -7.86 -2.91 -30.41
C SER A 29 -6.35 -3.09 -30.43
N SER A 30 -5.90 -4.27 -29.96
CA SER A 30 -4.67 -4.97 -30.33
C SER A 30 -3.38 -4.15 -30.41
N ASN A 31 -2.67 -4.03 -29.28
CA ASN A 31 -1.23 -4.26 -29.32
C ASN A 31 -0.73 -4.69 -27.93
N GLN A 32 0.10 -5.72 -27.95
CA GLN A 32 0.83 -6.34 -26.89
C GLN A 32 1.15 -5.41 -25.72
N GLY A 33 0.56 -5.69 -24.54
CA GLY A 33 1.26 -5.49 -23.28
C GLY A 33 1.44 -4.07 -22.75
N SER A 34 0.72 -3.08 -23.22
CA SER A 34 0.73 -1.79 -22.52
C SER A 34 0.05 -1.96 -21.16
N LYS A 35 0.85 -2.00 -20.09
CA LYS A 35 0.33 -1.99 -18.73
C LYS A 35 -0.56 -0.77 -18.57
N PRO A 36 -1.74 -0.90 -17.96
CA PRO A 36 -2.58 0.25 -17.65
C PRO A 36 -1.77 1.32 -16.91
N GLY A 37 -1.96 2.57 -17.30
CA GLY A 37 -1.11 3.66 -16.80
C GLY A 37 -1.35 4.03 -15.34
N MET A 38 -2.45 3.58 -14.73
CA MET A 38 -2.82 3.91 -13.36
C MET A 38 -3.29 2.68 -12.60
N TRP A 39 -3.16 2.71 -11.29
CA TRP A 39 -3.73 1.68 -10.41
C TRP A 39 -4.37 2.28 -9.18
N LEU A 40 -5.41 1.62 -8.71
CA LEU A 40 -6.06 1.84 -7.44
C LEU A 40 -6.12 0.51 -6.70
N GLY A 41 -5.80 0.49 -5.44
CA GLY A 41 -5.80 -0.75 -4.69
C GLY A 41 -5.90 -0.55 -3.19
N GLY A 42 -5.72 -1.64 -2.49
CA GLY A 42 -5.63 -1.64 -1.04
C GLY A 42 -4.71 -2.73 -0.57
N SER A 43 -4.05 -2.47 0.52
CA SER A 43 -3.16 -3.42 1.20
C SER A 43 -3.71 -3.80 2.55
N VAL A 44 -3.39 -5.02 2.94
CA VAL A 44 -3.66 -5.56 4.27
C VAL A 44 -2.36 -6.15 4.79
N THR A 45 -1.97 -5.73 5.97
CA THR A 45 -0.82 -6.31 6.68
C THR A 45 -1.34 -7.00 7.93
N PHE A 46 -0.96 -8.24 8.08
CA PHE A 46 -1.24 -9.01 9.29
C PHE A 46 0.01 -8.95 10.17
N GLY A 47 -0.14 -8.40 11.36
CA GLY A 47 0.88 -8.42 12.40
C GLY A 47 0.99 -9.79 13.07
N SER A 48 1.72 -9.86 14.18
CA SER A 48 1.88 -11.10 14.95
C SER A 48 0.52 -11.69 15.35
N MET A 49 0.38 -13.01 15.23
CA MET A 49 -0.86 -13.73 15.56
C MET A 49 -1.36 -13.57 17.01
N SER A 50 -0.58 -12.93 17.88
CA SER A 50 -0.94 -12.69 19.27
C SER A 50 -1.73 -11.40 19.52
N SER A 51 -1.67 -10.44 18.59
CA SER A 51 -2.51 -9.25 18.57
C SER A 51 -3.12 -9.12 17.18
N LEU A 52 -4.44 -9.06 17.11
CA LEU A 52 -5.16 -8.82 15.84
C LEU A 52 -4.94 -7.37 15.40
N ASP A 53 -3.69 -6.99 15.16
CA ASP A 53 -3.35 -5.71 14.60
C ASP A 53 -3.61 -5.76 13.10
N PHE A 54 -4.64 -5.07 12.69
CA PHE A 54 -5.08 -4.97 11.32
C PHE A 54 -4.70 -3.60 10.78
N THR A 55 -3.89 -3.57 9.72
CA THR A 55 -3.61 -2.35 8.98
C THR A 55 -4.27 -2.44 7.61
N PHE A 56 -5.10 -1.47 7.29
CA PHE A 56 -5.72 -1.29 5.98
C PHE A 56 -5.13 -0.06 5.32
N GLY A 57 -4.69 -0.21 4.06
CA GLY A 57 -4.06 0.87 3.31
C GLY A 57 -4.61 1.01 1.90
N PRO A 58 -5.54 1.96 1.62
CA PRO A 58 -5.84 2.33 0.25
C PRO A 58 -4.57 2.87 -0.43
N ASN A 59 -4.39 2.46 -1.68
CA ASN A 59 -3.19 2.73 -2.46
C ASN A 59 -3.59 3.17 -3.86
N PHE A 60 -2.93 4.20 -4.38
CA PHE A 60 -3.10 4.63 -5.75
C PHE A 60 -1.75 4.97 -6.37
N GLY A 61 -1.66 4.91 -7.68
CA GLY A 61 -0.45 5.31 -8.38
C GLY A 61 -0.62 5.35 -9.89
N LEU A 62 0.45 5.78 -10.54
CA LEU A 62 0.52 5.91 -11.99
C LEU A 62 1.90 5.47 -12.51
N LEU A 63 1.93 4.89 -13.69
CA LEU A 63 3.16 4.61 -14.42
C LEU A 63 3.68 5.89 -15.08
N ILE A 64 4.96 6.16 -14.88
CA ILE A 64 5.68 7.25 -15.55
C ILE A 64 6.33 6.71 -16.83
N THR A 65 6.77 5.45 -16.78
CA THR A 65 7.29 4.67 -17.91
C THR A 65 6.75 3.25 -17.83
N ASP A 66 7.06 2.39 -18.80
CA ASP A 66 6.64 0.98 -18.80
C ASP A 66 7.07 0.20 -17.55
N ASN A 67 8.14 0.63 -16.91
CA ASN A 67 8.72 -0.06 -15.76
C ASN A 67 8.82 0.80 -14.48
N MET A 68 8.45 2.07 -14.53
CA MET A 68 8.57 2.98 -13.40
C MET A 68 7.22 3.61 -13.07
N GLY A 69 6.91 3.71 -11.81
CA GLY A 69 5.71 4.36 -11.34
C GLY A 69 5.93 5.12 -10.04
N VAL A 70 5.00 6.00 -9.76
CA VAL A 70 4.87 6.68 -8.47
C VAL A 70 3.51 6.40 -7.89
N GLY A 71 3.44 6.32 -6.60
CA GLY A 71 2.18 6.09 -5.92
C GLY A 71 2.20 6.61 -4.49
N ALA A 72 1.07 6.47 -3.85
CA ALA A 72 0.93 6.78 -2.43
C ALA A 72 -0.06 5.81 -1.76
N SER A 73 0.21 5.50 -0.51
CA SER A 73 -0.67 4.74 0.37
C SER A 73 -1.14 5.63 1.52
N LEU A 74 -2.40 5.46 1.89
CA LEU A 74 -2.92 5.92 3.17
C LEU A 74 -3.01 4.70 4.08
N LEU A 75 -2.41 4.75 5.24
CA LEU A 75 -2.36 3.64 6.19
C LEU A 75 -3.26 3.95 7.37
N PHE A 76 -4.08 2.99 7.74
CA PHE A 76 -4.94 3.07 8.91
C PHE A 76 -4.80 1.77 9.69
N SER A 77 -4.38 1.91 10.93
CA SER A 77 -4.21 0.78 11.85
C SER A 77 -5.09 0.96 13.06
N SER A 78 -5.62 -0.13 13.56
CA SER A 78 -6.41 -0.15 14.79
C SER A 78 -6.15 -1.44 15.54
N GLY A 79 -5.81 -1.33 16.82
CA GLY A 79 -5.60 -2.46 17.73
C GLY A 79 -5.69 -2.00 19.18
N ASN A 80 -6.17 -2.84 20.09
CA ASN A 80 -6.17 -2.68 21.55
C ASN A 80 -6.34 -1.25 22.09
N SER A 81 -7.33 -0.50 21.60
CA SER A 81 -7.64 0.89 22.00
C SER A 81 -6.68 1.96 21.46
N ALA A 82 -5.75 1.60 20.58
CA ALA A 82 -4.88 2.52 19.85
C ALA A 82 -5.34 2.66 18.39
N TYR A 83 -5.12 3.82 17.80
CA TYR A 83 -5.28 4.04 16.37
C TYR A 83 -4.02 4.71 15.81
N ALA A 84 -3.71 4.39 14.56
CA ALA A 84 -2.63 5.03 13.83
C ALA A 84 -3.09 5.38 12.41
N TRP A 85 -2.49 6.42 11.86
CA TRP A 85 -2.64 6.81 10.47
C TRP A 85 -1.28 7.07 9.85
N GLY A 86 -1.17 6.92 8.55
CA GLY A 86 0.04 7.21 7.81
C GLY A 86 -0.25 7.64 6.39
N PHE A 87 0.68 8.38 5.82
CA PHE A 87 0.75 8.71 4.40
C PHE A 87 2.12 8.32 3.90
N GLU A 88 2.17 7.45 2.89
CA GLU A 88 3.39 6.85 2.37
C GLU A 88 3.45 7.03 0.85
N PRO A 89 4.04 8.11 0.32
CA PRO A 89 4.44 8.19 -1.07
C PRO A 89 5.59 7.24 -1.35
N TYR A 90 5.60 6.69 -2.57
CA TYR A 90 6.66 5.78 -3.00
C TYR A 90 6.94 5.90 -4.50
N PHE A 91 8.16 5.54 -4.86
CA PHE A 91 8.60 5.30 -6.22
C PHE A 91 8.74 3.79 -6.42
N ARG A 92 8.16 3.25 -7.50
CA ARG A 92 8.17 1.84 -7.82
C ARG A 92 8.90 1.57 -9.12
N TYR A 93 9.80 0.59 -9.08
CA TYR A 93 10.44 0.03 -10.26
C TYR A 93 9.99 -1.40 -10.47
N TYR A 94 9.46 -1.72 -11.66
CA TYR A 94 9.05 -3.05 -12.03
C TYR A 94 10.12 -3.77 -12.82
N LEU A 95 10.37 -5.03 -12.49
CA LEU A 95 11.20 -5.95 -13.22
C LEU A 95 10.30 -7.09 -13.74
N PRO A 96 9.82 -7.02 -15.00
CA PRO A 96 9.01 -8.08 -15.59
C PRO A 96 9.82 -9.38 -15.71
N VAL A 97 9.24 -10.49 -15.27
CA VAL A 97 9.86 -11.82 -15.32
C VAL A 97 9.11 -12.73 -16.27
N ALA A 98 7.79 -12.57 -16.34
CA ALA A 98 6.89 -13.28 -17.25
C ALA A 98 5.67 -12.41 -17.53
N ASP A 99 4.82 -12.80 -18.48
CA ASP A 99 3.64 -12.02 -18.89
C ASP A 99 2.73 -11.65 -17.71
N GLN A 100 2.60 -12.53 -16.73
CA GLN A 100 1.74 -12.36 -15.57
C GLN A 100 2.51 -12.05 -14.27
N PHE A 101 3.84 -12.06 -14.29
CA PHE A 101 4.66 -11.88 -13.10
C PHE A 101 5.66 -10.74 -13.25
N SER A 102 5.74 -9.90 -12.23
CA SER A 102 6.82 -8.93 -12.10
C SER A 102 7.32 -8.90 -10.66
N PHE A 103 8.63 -8.86 -10.50
CA PHE A 103 9.19 -8.33 -9.27
C PHE A 103 9.06 -6.81 -9.27
N TYR A 104 9.03 -6.21 -8.11
CA TYR A 104 9.14 -4.76 -7.98
C TYR A 104 9.93 -4.37 -6.75
N GLY A 105 10.51 -3.19 -6.81
CA GLY A 105 11.13 -2.52 -5.69
C GLY A 105 10.50 -1.15 -5.48
N ASP A 106 10.15 -0.82 -4.24
CA ASP A 106 9.66 0.49 -3.84
C ASP A 106 10.72 1.20 -3.00
N ALA A 107 11.02 2.44 -3.34
CA ALA A 107 11.63 3.39 -2.42
C ALA A 107 10.48 4.22 -1.83
N PHE A 108 10.31 4.21 -0.53
CA PHE A 108 9.18 4.85 0.14
C PHE A 108 9.64 5.83 1.22
N PHE A 109 8.77 6.78 1.49
CA PHE A 109 8.89 7.73 2.59
C PHE A 109 7.51 7.84 3.25
N GLY A 110 7.43 7.64 4.55
CA GLY A 110 6.19 7.64 5.31
C GLY A 110 6.21 8.69 6.41
N ILE A 111 5.08 9.32 6.61
CA ILE A 111 4.79 10.13 7.78
C ILE A 111 3.48 9.65 8.38
N GLY A 112 3.41 9.63 9.69
CA GLY A 112 2.22 9.16 10.37
C GLY A 112 2.16 9.62 11.81
N GLY A 113 1.15 9.11 12.47
CA GLY A 113 0.96 9.34 13.90
C GLY A 113 -0.21 8.55 14.43
N GLY A 114 -0.43 8.63 15.70
CA GLY A 114 -1.51 7.92 16.35
C GLY A 114 -1.64 8.31 17.81
N ASP A 115 -2.58 7.64 18.47
CA ASP A 115 -2.84 7.77 19.89
C ASP A 115 -2.66 6.40 20.55
N ASN A 116 -1.78 6.34 21.53
CA ASN A 116 -1.55 5.18 22.39
C ASN A 116 -2.39 5.35 23.66
N ASN A 117 -3.63 4.96 23.64
CA ASN A 117 -4.51 5.03 24.80
C ASN A 117 -4.28 3.84 25.76
N THR A 118 -3.04 3.58 26.12
CA THR A 118 -2.71 2.65 27.21
C THR A 118 -2.75 3.43 28.52
N ASN A 119 -3.60 2.99 29.41
CA ASN A 119 -4.17 3.58 30.61
C ASN A 119 -3.29 4.34 31.62
N PHE A 120 -2.07 4.74 31.37
CA PHE A 120 -1.26 5.49 32.35
C PHE A 120 -0.34 6.59 31.79
N ASP A 121 -0.05 6.61 30.50
CA ASP A 121 0.80 7.65 29.89
C ASP A 121 0.54 7.78 28.37
N GLY A 122 -0.72 7.62 27.98
CA GLY A 122 -1.14 7.70 26.56
C GLY A 122 -0.95 9.10 26.01
N GLY A 123 -0.06 9.24 25.06
CA GLY A 123 0.18 10.48 24.33
C GLY A 123 0.17 10.27 22.84
N ASP A 124 -0.10 11.36 22.13
CA ASP A 124 0.05 11.42 20.67
C ASP A 124 1.51 11.11 20.31
N TYR A 125 1.69 10.32 19.25
CA TYR A 125 3.01 10.06 18.70
C TYR A 125 3.06 10.40 17.21
N ASN A 126 4.25 10.75 16.73
CA ASN A 126 4.52 10.97 15.32
C ASN A 126 5.55 9.95 14.83
N THR A 127 5.35 9.48 13.60
CA THR A 127 6.27 8.56 12.95
C THR A 127 6.83 9.15 11.66
N LEU A 128 8.08 8.82 11.40
CA LEU A 128 8.79 9.09 10.16
C LEU A 128 9.43 7.79 9.71
N ASP A 129 9.08 7.34 8.53
CA ASP A 129 9.57 6.08 7.97
C ASP A 129 10.15 6.33 6.59
N PHE A 130 11.26 5.67 6.26
CA PHE A 130 11.74 5.59 4.89
C PHE A 130 12.50 4.30 4.66
N GLY A 131 12.51 3.83 3.43
CA GLY A 131 13.16 2.57 3.17
C GLY A 131 13.00 2.04 1.76
N ILE A 132 13.39 0.78 1.63
CA ILE A 132 13.26 -0.01 0.41
C ILE A 132 12.42 -1.24 0.71
N ARG A 133 11.43 -1.47 -0.13
CA ARG A 133 10.54 -2.63 -0.11
C ARG A 133 10.76 -3.43 -1.38
N ALA A 134 10.78 -4.75 -1.28
CA ALA A 134 10.72 -5.61 -2.45
C ALA A 134 9.42 -6.41 -2.45
N GLY A 135 8.91 -6.69 -3.62
CA GLY A 135 7.68 -7.43 -3.78
C GLY A 135 7.59 -8.19 -5.09
N LEU A 136 6.58 -9.04 -5.13
CA LEU A 136 6.14 -9.80 -6.29
C LEU A 136 4.70 -9.40 -6.61
N GLN A 137 4.41 -9.16 -7.88
CA GLN A 137 3.07 -8.85 -8.36
C GLN A 137 2.65 -9.86 -9.42
N TYR A 138 1.44 -10.37 -9.30
CA TYR A 138 0.83 -11.34 -10.20
C TYR A 138 -0.47 -10.81 -10.78
N TRP A 139 -0.57 -10.72 -12.12
CA TRP A 139 -1.79 -10.36 -12.85
C TRP A 139 -2.57 -11.63 -13.18
N PHE A 140 -3.68 -11.85 -12.49
CA PHE A 140 -4.56 -12.99 -12.77
C PHE A 140 -5.60 -12.69 -13.87
N VAL A 141 -5.86 -11.42 -14.14
CA VAL A 141 -6.56 -10.92 -15.33
C VAL A 141 -5.97 -9.55 -15.73
N PRO A 142 -6.21 -9.05 -16.96
CA PRO A 142 -5.52 -7.86 -17.48
C PRO A 142 -5.60 -6.60 -16.60
N ARG A 143 -6.66 -6.46 -15.82
CA ARG A 143 -6.90 -5.27 -14.99
C ARG A 143 -6.73 -5.52 -13.49
N TRP A 144 -6.53 -6.76 -13.06
CA TRP A 144 -6.42 -7.09 -11.65
C TRP A 144 -5.13 -7.81 -11.33
N SER A 145 -4.49 -7.38 -10.29
CA SER A 145 -3.30 -8.02 -9.78
C SER A 145 -3.30 -8.11 -8.27
N VAL A 146 -2.61 -9.12 -7.76
CA VAL A 146 -2.27 -9.27 -6.36
C VAL A 146 -0.78 -9.06 -6.20
N ALA A 147 -0.39 -8.52 -5.07
CA ALA A 147 1.02 -8.34 -4.73
C ALA A 147 1.29 -8.79 -3.30
N ALA A 148 2.52 -9.27 -3.11
CA ALA A 148 3.08 -9.55 -1.80
C ALA A 148 4.41 -8.81 -1.68
N SER A 149 4.66 -8.15 -0.56
CA SER A 149 5.89 -7.38 -0.34
C SER A 149 6.36 -7.41 1.10
N THR A 150 7.64 -7.15 1.27
CA THR A 150 8.29 -7.00 2.57
C THR A 150 9.35 -5.90 2.51
N ASN A 151 9.56 -5.22 3.62
CA ASN A 151 10.64 -4.24 3.75
C ASN A 151 11.98 -4.99 3.79
N ILE A 152 12.96 -4.49 3.04
CA ILE A 152 14.34 -4.99 3.02
C ILE A 152 15.25 -4.09 3.83
N LEU A 153 15.06 -2.78 3.67
CA LEU A 153 15.74 -1.76 4.44
C LEU A 153 14.68 -0.78 4.91
N ASN A 154 14.67 -0.45 6.17
CA ASN A 154 13.82 0.60 6.68
C ASN A 154 14.51 1.34 7.83
N TYR A 155 14.26 2.61 7.89
CA TYR A 155 14.47 3.45 9.06
C TYR A 155 13.09 3.91 9.53
N SER A 156 12.81 3.71 10.80
CA SER A 156 11.60 4.18 11.45
C SER A 156 11.96 5.03 12.65
N SER A 157 11.32 6.16 12.80
CA SER A 157 11.50 7.02 13.97
C SER A 157 10.14 7.33 14.58
N THR A 158 10.03 7.11 15.87
CA THR A 158 8.84 7.45 16.66
C THR A 158 9.25 8.43 17.74
N ASN A 159 8.65 9.62 17.77
CA ASN A 159 8.96 10.66 18.77
C ASN A 159 10.46 11.00 18.87
N ASN A 160 11.18 11.01 17.74
CA ASN A 160 12.64 11.21 17.61
C ASN A 160 13.52 10.03 18.08
N GLU A 161 12.96 8.92 18.46
CA GLU A 161 13.71 7.69 18.66
C GLU A 161 13.73 6.88 17.37
N GLY A 162 14.90 6.74 16.75
CA GLY A 162 15.06 6.11 15.46
C GLY A 162 15.59 4.69 15.56
N GLU A 163 15.03 3.79 14.75
CA GLU A 163 15.47 2.41 14.61
C GLU A 163 15.76 2.10 13.13
N PHE A 164 16.86 1.41 12.88
CA PHE A 164 17.22 0.96 11.54
C PHE A 164 17.04 -0.56 11.44
N GLY A 165 16.27 -1.00 10.47
CA GLY A 165 16.05 -2.41 10.15
C GLY A 165 16.65 -2.78 8.80
N ALA A 166 17.33 -3.92 8.74
CA ALA A 166 17.83 -4.49 7.50
C ALA A 166 17.59 -6.00 7.49
N GLY A 167 17.00 -6.49 6.41
CA GLY A 167 16.73 -7.90 6.22
C GLY A 167 15.30 -8.18 5.73
N VAL A 168 15.06 -9.40 5.28
CA VAL A 168 13.73 -9.85 4.85
C VAL A 168 12.96 -10.32 6.08
N ASN A 169 11.87 -9.63 6.39
CA ASN A 169 11.00 -10.00 7.50
C ASN A 169 9.77 -10.77 6.99
N PHE A 170 9.82 -12.10 7.08
CA PHE A 170 8.71 -12.96 6.69
C PHE A 170 7.51 -12.91 7.66
N SER A 171 7.66 -12.34 8.83
CA SER A 171 6.57 -12.17 9.81
C SER A 171 5.67 -10.97 9.49
N SER A 172 6.10 -10.07 8.60
CA SER A 172 5.36 -8.87 8.19
C SER A 172 5.28 -8.76 6.67
N ILE A 173 4.62 -9.73 6.05
CA ILE A 173 4.33 -9.67 4.61
C ILE A 173 3.06 -8.83 4.42
N ASN A 174 3.18 -7.83 3.56
CA ASN A 174 2.06 -7.02 3.12
C ASN A 174 1.44 -7.63 1.87
N PHE A 175 0.12 -7.84 1.88
CA PHE A 175 -0.64 -8.29 0.72
C PHE A 175 -1.49 -7.14 0.18
N ALA A 176 -1.51 -6.99 -1.13
CA ALA A 176 -2.26 -5.95 -1.80
C ALA A 176 -3.03 -6.48 -3.00
N LEU A 177 -4.19 -5.90 -3.25
CA LEU A 177 -4.99 -6.11 -4.45
C LEU A 177 -5.08 -4.79 -5.20
N PHE A 178 -4.83 -4.82 -6.51
CA PHE A 178 -4.86 -3.64 -7.37
C PHE A 178 -5.79 -3.83 -8.55
N PHE A 179 -6.51 -2.77 -8.86
CA PHE A 179 -7.21 -2.59 -10.12
C PHE A 179 -6.43 -1.60 -10.98
N HIS A 180 -6.22 -1.95 -12.25
CA HIS A 180 -5.45 -1.16 -13.22
C HIS A 180 -6.37 -0.61 -14.30
N PHE A 181 -6.18 0.66 -14.71
CA PHE A 181 -6.98 1.38 -15.70
C PHE A 181 -6.17 2.42 -16.49
#